data_80be25e82fe591bc93cdbcb96d8384b3
#
_entry.id   80be25e82fe591bc93cdbcb96d8384b3
#
_cell.length_a   1.000
_cell.length_b   1.000
_cell.length_c   1.000
_cell.angle_alpha   90.00
_cell.angle_beta   90.00
_cell.angle_gamma   90.00
#
_symmetry.space_group_name_H-M   'P 1'
#
loop_
_entity.id
_entity.type
_entity.pdbx_description
1 polymer ?
#
loop_
_entity_poly.entity_id
_entity_poly.type
_entity_poly.pdbx_seq_one_letter_code
_entity_poly.pdbx_strand_id
1 'polypeptide(L)'
;MTDHPNVELFRRTYAAFTSGDFEALSEVFSEETVWHNPGRNPISGDFVGREATFAAFGKEFELSGGTYSPTVHDILANDEHIVALMHATAERDGKKLDMDYVLIFHVKDGKLVEGWDLWTDQGTVDAFWS
;
A
#
# COMPACT_ATOMS: atom_id res chain seq x y z
N MET A 1 -13.05 24.07 5.44
CA MET A 1 -13.42 23.05 4.46
C MET A 1 -13.04 21.66 4.99
N THR A 2 -13.99 20.75 5.02
CA THR A 2 -13.71 19.39 5.50
C THR A 2 -13.25 18.51 4.34
N ASP A 3 -12.28 17.65 4.63
CA ASP A 3 -11.84 16.66 3.67
C ASP A 3 -12.95 15.65 3.37
N HIS A 4 -12.93 15.06 2.19
CA HIS A 4 -13.83 13.97 1.85
C HIS A 4 -13.66 12.82 2.85
N PRO A 5 -14.74 12.13 3.27
CA PRO A 5 -14.62 11.02 4.24
C PRO A 5 -13.61 9.95 3.85
N ASN A 6 -13.41 9.70 2.56
CA ASN A 6 -12.43 8.70 2.09
C ASN A 6 -10.98 9.17 2.27
N VAL A 7 -10.72 10.47 2.42
CA VAL A 7 -9.40 10.96 2.83
C VAL A 7 -9.11 10.50 4.25
N GLU A 8 -10.09 10.63 5.16
CA GLU A 8 -9.93 10.17 6.54
C GLU A 8 -9.85 8.64 6.62
N LEU A 9 -10.59 7.94 5.77
CA LEU A 9 -10.48 6.48 5.67
C LEU A 9 -9.05 6.08 5.33
N PHE A 10 -8.42 6.75 4.36
CA PHE A 10 -7.04 6.46 3.99
C PHE A 10 -6.07 6.80 5.11
N ARG A 11 -6.25 7.94 5.80
CA ARG A 11 -5.37 8.31 6.92
C ARG A 11 -5.37 7.25 8.01
N ARG A 12 -6.55 6.71 8.36
CA ARG A 12 -6.66 5.64 9.35
C ARG A 12 -6.01 4.35 8.84
N THR A 13 -6.19 4.04 7.57
CA THR A 13 -5.57 2.86 6.93
C THR A 13 -4.05 2.98 6.97
N TYR A 14 -3.52 4.14 6.61
CA TYR A 14 -2.09 4.39 6.62
C TYR A 14 -1.51 4.27 8.04
N ALA A 15 -2.18 4.85 9.04
CA ALA A 15 -1.73 4.77 10.42
C ALA A 15 -1.73 3.31 10.91
N ALA A 16 -2.74 2.53 10.56
CA ALA A 16 -2.81 1.12 10.91
C ALA A 16 -1.70 0.32 10.22
N PHE A 17 -1.44 0.61 8.95
CA PHE A 17 -0.38 -0.06 8.20
C PHE A 17 0.99 0.20 8.82
N THR A 18 1.33 1.45 9.12
CA THR A 18 2.65 1.83 9.64
C THR A 18 2.86 1.37 11.08
N SER A 19 1.79 1.18 11.86
CA SER A 19 1.87 0.68 13.23
C SER A 19 1.76 -0.85 13.32
N GLY A 20 1.51 -1.52 12.20
CA GLY A 20 1.31 -2.97 12.19
C GLY A 20 0.01 -3.43 12.83
N ASP A 21 -1.00 -2.56 12.86
CA ASP A 21 -2.31 -2.85 13.46
C ASP A 21 -3.21 -3.58 12.46
N PHE A 22 -3.02 -4.90 12.35
CA PHE A 22 -3.78 -5.71 11.41
C PHE A 22 -5.27 -5.84 11.80
N GLU A 23 -5.59 -5.68 13.07
CA GLU A 23 -6.99 -5.66 13.51
C GLU A 23 -7.72 -4.45 12.89
N ALA A 24 -7.13 -3.26 12.98
CA ALA A 24 -7.68 -2.06 12.36
C ALA A 24 -7.74 -2.18 10.84
N LEU A 25 -6.70 -2.75 10.21
CA LEU A 25 -6.72 -3.00 8.76
C LEU A 25 -7.85 -3.95 8.35
N SER A 26 -8.19 -4.92 9.20
CA SER A 26 -9.28 -5.86 8.93
C SER A 26 -10.66 -5.20 8.88
N GLU A 27 -10.79 -3.99 9.39
CA GLU A 27 -12.04 -3.23 9.31
C GLU A 27 -12.27 -2.64 7.91
N VAL A 28 -11.20 -2.41 7.15
CA VAL A 28 -11.27 -1.78 5.83
C VAL A 28 -10.93 -2.73 4.68
N PHE A 29 -10.14 -3.77 4.93
CA PHE A 29 -9.87 -4.84 3.97
C PHE A 29 -10.78 -6.02 4.28
N SER A 30 -11.31 -6.68 3.24
CA SER A 30 -12.22 -7.81 3.39
C SER A 30 -11.72 -9.03 2.62
N GLU A 31 -12.47 -10.12 2.69
CA GLU A 31 -12.18 -11.31 1.92
C GLU A 31 -12.33 -11.09 0.41
N GLU A 32 -13.04 -10.02 0.02
CA GLU A 32 -13.27 -9.68 -1.38
C GLU A 32 -12.23 -8.68 -1.92
N THR A 33 -11.42 -8.09 -1.05
CA THR A 33 -10.40 -7.13 -1.47
C THR A 33 -9.38 -7.79 -2.39
N VAL A 34 -9.03 -7.11 -3.49
CA VAL A 34 -7.97 -7.54 -4.39
C VAL A 34 -6.86 -6.50 -4.36
N TRP A 35 -5.67 -6.92 -4.00
CA TRP A 35 -4.48 -6.07 -3.98
C TRP A 35 -3.56 -6.44 -5.13
N HIS A 36 -3.20 -5.46 -5.94
CA HIS A 36 -2.30 -5.65 -7.09
C HIS A 36 -0.96 -5.00 -6.79
N ASN A 37 0.09 -5.80 -6.78
CA ASN A 37 1.45 -5.31 -6.67
C ASN A 37 2.17 -5.59 -7.99
N PRO A 38 2.32 -4.57 -8.86
CA PRO A 38 2.87 -4.77 -10.20
C PRO A 38 4.34 -5.17 -10.19
N GLY A 39 4.83 -5.53 -11.35
CA GLY A 39 6.24 -5.81 -11.57
C GLY A 39 6.58 -7.29 -11.53
N ARG A 40 7.88 -7.56 -11.40
CA ARG A 40 8.44 -8.91 -11.41
C ARG A 40 9.49 -9.04 -10.32
N ASN A 41 9.03 -9.20 -9.08
CA ASN A 41 9.88 -9.32 -7.91
C ASN A 41 9.19 -10.19 -6.86
N PRO A 42 9.85 -10.53 -5.74
CA PRO A 42 9.28 -11.44 -4.73
C PRO A 42 7.97 -10.98 -4.09
N ILE A 43 7.63 -9.69 -4.16
CA ILE A 43 6.38 -9.18 -3.59
C ILE A 43 5.32 -8.86 -4.65
N SER A 44 5.61 -9.10 -5.94
CA SER A 44 4.66 -8.87 -7.02
C SER A 44 3.55 -9.92 -7.04
N GLY A 45 2.38 -9.53 -7.52
CA GLY A 45 1.27 -10.45 -7.74
C GLY A 45 -0.08 -9.79 -7.51
N ASP A 46 -1.12 -10.60 -7.70
CA ASP A 46 -2.50 -10.25 -7.41
C ASP A 46 -2.93 -11.06 -6.19
N PHE A 47 -3.28 -10.37 -5.12
CA PHE A 47 -3.61 -10.99 -3.85
C PHE A 47 -5.09 -10.83 -3.57
N VAL A 48 -5.81 -11.94 -3.43
CA VAL A 48 -7.25 -11.94 -3.20
C VAL A 48 -7.54 -12.22 -1.73
N GLY A 49 -8.28 -11.32 -1.10
CA GLY A 49 -8.65 -11.43 0.29
C GLY A 49 -7.65 -10.78 1.24
N ARG A 50 -8.12 -10.44 2.42
CA ARG A 50 -7.30 -9.73 3.41
C ARG A 50 -6.10 -10.54 3.89
N GLU A 51 -6.26 -11.84 4.06
CA GLU A 51 -5.18 -12.69 4.55
C GLU A 51 -3.98 -12.68 3.60
N ALA A 52 -4.23 -12.90 2.29
CA ALA A 52 -3.18 -12.86 1.28
C ALA A 52 -2.58 -11.46 1.15
N THR A 53 -3.42 -10.43 1.20
CA THR A 53 -2.99 -9.03 1.13
C THR A 53 -2.09 -8.68 2.32
N PHE A 54 -2.47 -9.06 3.52
CA PHE A 54 -1.67 -8.79 4.73
C PHE A 54 -0.35 -9.55 4.72
N ALA A 55 -0.34 -10.77 4.19
CA ALA A 55 0.91 -11.53 4.02
C ALA A 55 1.86 -10.81 3.06
N ALA A 56 1.32 -10.22 1.98
CA ALA A 56 2.11 -9.44 1.03
C ALA A 56 2.69 -8.18 1.70
N PHE A 57 1.90 -7.47 2.50
CA PHE A 57 2.36 -6.31 3.24
C PHE A 57 3.46 -6.68 4.24
N GLY A 58 3.27 -7.77 4.98
CA GLY A 58 4.28 -8.24 5.94
C GLY A 58 5.60 -8.61 5.29
N LYS A 59 5.54 -9.13 4.07
CA LYS A 59 6.73 -9.50 3.31
C LYS A 59 7.59 -8.29 2.95
N GLU A 60 6.97 -7.13 2.69
CA GLU A 60 7.72 -5.90 2.44
C GLU A 60 8.59 -5.53 3.65
N PHE A 61 8.04 -5.62 4.85
CA PHE A 61 8.78 -5.35 6.08
C PHE A 61 9.83 -6.43 6.36
N GLU A 62 9.49 -7.68 6.14
CA GLU A 62 10.42 -8.80 6.34
C GLU A 62 11.64 -8.69 5.42
N LEU A 63 11.43 -8.51 4.12
CA LEU A 63 12.50 -8.47 3.14
C LEU A 63 13.37 -7.22 3.27
N SER A 64 12.82 -6.12 3.79
CA SER A 64 13.58 -4.89 4.01
C SER A 64 14.20 -4.81 5.42
N GLY A 65 14.05 -5.87 6.22
CA GLY A 65 14.53 -5.85 7.60
C GLY A 65 13.86 -4.79 8.45
N GLY A 66 12.62 -4.45 8.16
CA GLY A 66 11.86 -3.44 8.88
C GLY A 66 12.15 -2.00 8.43
N THR A 67 12.92 -1.81 7.35
CA THR A 67 13.29 -0.46 6.91
C THR A 67 12.28 0.18 5.96
N TYR A 68 11.32 -0.61 5.41
CA TYR A 68 10.32 -0.07 4.51
C TYR A 68 9.51 1.03 5.20
N SER A 69 9.57 2.25 4.66
CA SER A 69 8.98 3.42 5.28
C SER A 69 8.21 4.25 4.23
N PRO A 70 6.89 4.02 4.09
CA PRO A 70 6.07 4.84 3.21
C PRO A 70 5.62 6.10 3.93
N THR A 71 5.63 7.22 3.20
CA THR A 71 5.12 8.50 3.70
C THR A 71 4.10 9.07 2.73
N VAL A 72 3.09 9.75 3.29
CA VAL A 72 2.01 10.38 2.51
C VAL A 72 2.41 11.81 2.18
N HIS A 73 2.37 12.15 0.89
CA HIS A 73 2.56 13.52 0.44
C HIS A 73 1.21 14.25 0.31
N ASP A 74 0.23 13.61 -0.34
CA ASP A 74 -1.11 14.18 -0.51
C ASP A 74 -2.12 13.07 -0.76
N ILE A 75 -3.39 13.34 -0.48
CA ILE A 75 -4.49 12.39 -0.66
C ILE A 75 -5.62 13.09 -1.40
N LEU A 76 -6.08 12.47 -2.50
CA LEU A 76 -7.23 12.91 -3.27
C LEU A 76 -8.29 11.80 -3.22
N ALA A 77 -9.54 12.17 -3.01
CA ALA A 77 -10.60 11.18 -2.90
C ALA A 77 -11.93 11.70 -3.39
N ASN A 78 -12.75 10.77 -3.88
CA ASN A 78 -14.15 10.96 -4.13
C ASN A 78 -14.92 9.78 -3.53
N ASP A 79 -16.20 9.62 -3.85
CA ASP A 79 -17.03 8.59 -3.25
C ASP A 79 -16.57 7.16 -3.57
N GLU A 80 -15.87 6.96 -4.67
CA GLU A 80 -15.50 5.63 -5.16
C GLU A 80 -14.00 5.38 -5.22
N HIS A 81 -13.19 6.43 -5.08
CA HIS A 81 -11.75 6.32 -5.30
C HIS A 81 -10.94 7.05 -4.23
N ILE A 82 -9.78 6.48 -3.95
CA ILE A 82 -8.71 7.17 -3.21
C ILE A 82 -7.47 7.13 -4.08
N VAL A 83 -6.80 8.27 -4.21
CA VAL A 83 -5.48 8.37 -4.84
C VAL A 83 -4.55 9.02 -3.82
N ALA A 84 -3.53 8.30 -3.41
CA ALA A 84 -2.54 8.83 -2.46
C ALA A 84 -1.19 9.00 -3.17
N LEU A 85 -0.66 10.21 -3.09
CA LEU A 85 0.69 10.51 -3.58
C LEU A 85 1.66 10.18 -2.46
N MET A 86 2.53 9.21 -2.70
CA MET A 86 3.36 8.58 -1.69
C MET A 86 4.84 8.67 -2.03
N HIS A 87 5.65 8.51 -1.01
CA HIS A 87 7.09 8.34 -1.15
C HIS A 87 7.53 7.20 -0.23
N ALA A 88 8.42 6.34 -0.69
CA ALA A 88 8.93 5.27 0.16
C ALA A 88 10.43 5.20 0.14
N THR A 89 10.99 4.86 1.30
CA THR A 89 12.40 4.51 1.45
C THR A 89 12.50 3.11 2.05
N ALA A 90 13.57 2.41 1.70
CA ALA A 90 13.87 1.09 2.26
C ALA A 90 15.31 0.72 1.96
N GLU A 91 15.82 -0.28 2.67
CA GLU A 91 17.16 -0.83 2.43
C GLU A 91 17.07 -2.36 2.43
N ARG A 92 17.84 -3.00 1.54
CA ARG A 92 17.87 -4.46 1.44
C ARG A 92 19.16 -4.88 0.75
N ASP A 93 19.96 -5.71 1.41
CA ASP A 93 21.19 -6.30 0.82
C ASP A 93 22.12 -5.26 0.19
N GLY A 94 22.31 -4.12 0.86
CA GLY A 94 23.17 -3.03 0.37
C GLY A 94 22.50 -2.15 -0.69
N LYS A 95 21.28 -2.46 -1.10
CA LYS A 95 20.48 -1.66 -2.04
C LYS A 95 19.61 -0.69 -1.29
N LYS A 96 19.28 0.45 -1.91
CA LYS A 96 18.40 1.47 -1.33
C LYS A 96 17.24 1.75 -2.28
N LEU A 97 16.05 1.88 -1.71
CA LEU A 97 14.87 2.38 -2.39
C LEU A 97 14.60 3.80 -1.87
N ASP A 98 14.37 4.72 -2.78
CA ASP A 98 13.99 6.11 -2.46
C ASP A 98 13.21 6.62 -3.67
N MET A 99 11.88 6.50 -3.62
CA MET A 99 11.07 6.68 -4.81
C MET A 99 9.66 7.13 -4.50
N ASP A 100 9.12 7.96 -5.40
CA ASP A 100 7.71 8.33 -5.39
C ASP A 100 6.86 7.22 -6.00
N TYR A 101 5.67 7.04 -5.46
CA TYR A 101 4.69 6.12 -6.01
C TYR A 101 3.28 6.61 -5.69
N VAL A 102 2.31 5.99 -6.34
CA VAL A 102 0.90 6.33 -6.18
C VAL A 102 0.15 5.09 -5.73
N LEU A 103 -0.65 5.23 -4.67
CA LEU A 103 -1.62 4.21 -4.28
C LEU A 103 -2.98 4.60 -4.85
N ILE A 104 -3.65 3.64 -5.47
CA ILE A 104 -5.01 3.82 -5.98
C ILE A 104 -5.88 2.76 -5.33
N PHE A 105 -7.02 3.18 -4.76
CA PHE A 105 -8.00 2.26 -4.21
C PHE A 105 -9.39 2.56 -4.76
N HIS A 106 -10.15 1.50 -5.01
CA HIS A 106 -11.59 1.58 -5.18
C HIS A 106 -12.25 1.35 -3.81
N VAL A 107 -13.23 2.19 -3.49
CA VAL A 107 -13.94 2.16 -2.20
C VAL A 107 -15.39 1.79 -2.44
N LYS A 108 -15.92 0.90 -1.61
CA LYS A 108 -17.33 0.54 -1.62
C LYS A 108 -17.76 0.24 -0.19
N ASP A 109 -18.83 0.91 0.27
CA ASP A 109 -19.41 0.71 1.58
C ASP A 109 -18.37 0.80 2.72
N GLY A 110 -17.46 1.76 2.64
CA GLY A 110 -16.41 1.96 3.63
C GLY A 110 -15.28 0.95 3.61
N LYS A 111 -15.21 0.12 2.56
CA LYS A 111 -14.17 -0.90 2.39
C LYS A 111 -13.31 -0.60 1.19
N LEU A 112 -12.04 -0.98 1.27
CA LEU A 112 -11.11 -0.93 0.16
C LEU A 112 -11.25 -2.25 -0.61
N VAL A 113 -11.92 -2.21 -1.75
CA VAL A 113 -12.29 -3.43 -2.50
C VAL A 113 -11.27 -3.81 -3.55
N GLU A 114 -10.47 -2.86 -4.02
CA GLU A 114 -9.38 -3.11 -4.96
C GLU A 114 -8.33 -2.03 -4.82
N GLY A 115 -7.05 -2.38 -4.97
CA GLY A 115 -5.98 -1.42 -4.86
C GLY A 115 -4.73 -1.79 -5.63
N TRP A 116 -3.96 -0.76 -5.97
CA TRP A 116 -2.69 -0.86 -6.70
C TRP A 116 -1.67 0.08 -6.10
N ASP A 117 -0.38 -0.33 -6.14
CA ASP A 117 0.71 0.64 -6.04
C ASP A 117 1.39 0.78 -7.41
N LEU A 118 1.61 2.02 -7.82
CA LEU A 118 2.19 2.33 -9.12
C LEU A 118 3.44 3.18 -8.90
N TRP A 119 4.59 2.60 -9.19
CA TRP A 119 5.90 3.22 -8.95
C TRP A 119 6.36 4.03 -10.16
N THR A 120 7.10 5.11 -9.92
CA THR A 120 7.60 5.96 -11.01
C THR A 120 8.64 5.24 -11.88
N ASP A 121 9.30 4.21 -11.35
CA ASP A 121 10.22 3.36 -12.11
C ASP A 121 10.12 1.92 -11.59
N GLN A 122 9.26 1.13 -12.21
CA GLN A 122 9.02 -0.26 -11.79
C GLN A 122 10.28 -1.13 -11.94
N GLY A 123 11.10 -0.89 -12.96
CA GLY A 123 12.33 -1.66 -13.15
C GLY A 123 13.30 -1.51 -11.98
N THR A 124 13.44 -0.30 -11.46
CA THR A 124 14.27 -0.02 -10.29
C THR A 124 13.69 -0.70 -9.04
N VAL A 125 12.37 -0.69 -8.86
CA VAL A 125 11.70 -1.35 -7.74
C VAL A 125 11.90 -2.87 -7.82
N ASP A 126 11.76 -3.45 -9.01
CA ASP A 126 11.98 -4.88 -9.21
C ASP A 126 13.41 -5.29 -8.85
N ALA A 127 14.39 -4.49 -9.25
CA ALA A 127 15.80 -4.74 -8.92
C ALA A 127 16.05 -4.62 -7.42
N PHE A 128 15.38 -3.70 -6.75
CA PHE A 128 15.52 -3.52 -5.30
C PHE A 128 15.05 -4.75 -4.53
N TRP A 129 13.87 -5.28 -4.86
CA TRP A 129 13.25 -6.42 -4.15
C TRP A 129 13.84 -7.77 -4.56
N SER A 130 14.58 -7.84 -5.64
CA SER A 130 15.18 -9.08 -6.17
C SER A 130 16.29 -9.63 -5.31
#